data_2ee0b44e23b9fe2ba05e36c409b026c3
#
_entry.id   2ee0b44e23b9fe2ba05e36c409b026c3
#
_cell.length_a   1.000
_cell.length_b   1.000
_cell.length_c   1.000
_cell.angle_alpha   90.00
_cell.angle_beta   90.00
_cell.angle_gamma   90.00
#
_symmetry.space_group_name_H-M   'P 1'
#
loop_
_entity.id
_entity.type
_entity.pdbx_description
1 polymer ?
#
loop_
_entity_poly.entity_id
_entity_poly.type
_entity_poly.pdbx_seq_one_letter_code
_entity_poly.pdbx_strand_id
1 'polypeptide(L)'
;MKGFTDLVDTLKLQLSGDDVPDVTQVNQGYGSLGQLVGAGLLTPLDDAATAQDWAGRQGESLLAVNGRFSPDGKTMGSGDLYAVADRGAWVGLFMNAAKAAELGIAGPPTTVDELVAQMETAKAGGVTPFMFGASDGGEQIWLMADLLMADTSPQVLTDVINGTSEQLPPEMLDVANTMQDWAEAGYFTEGWAALTSTDVLGMFAEGDGLFTLNGSWNVFQSDTPENFRLVPFPLGSASELAAIATGDLPWAVPSKAKNPDLAKKYIDFITGPEASSIWIKNGQVPASVSGNEAQEVEANGLVGVSADAILQWANLVTNGTTEPFPDWATPTWYDTIAKSSTALMAGEITPEQFVEALQADYGPFTAERKASS
;
A
#
# COMPACT_ATOMS: atom_id res chain seq x y z
N MET A 1 8.73 -17.81 -10.58
CA MET A 1 8.37 -16.63 -9.77
C MET A 1 7.36 -17.12 -8.74
N LYS A 2 7.47 -16.72 -7.47
CA LYS A 2 6.49 -17.07 -6.43
C LYS A 2 5.41 -15.99 -6.37
N GLY A 3 4.17 -16.35 -6.02
CA GLY A 3 3.14 -15.38 -5.65
C GLY A 3 3.49 -14.67 -4.34
N PHE A 4 2.80 -13.57 -4.04
CA PHE A 4 3.06 -12.77 -2.84
C PHE A 4 2.94 -13.58 -1.55
N THR A 5 1.85 -14.32 -1.36
CA THR A 5 1.61 -15.17 -0.19
C THR A 5 2.72 -16.22 -0.03
N ASP A 6 3.06 -16.92 -1.11
CA ASP A 6 4.15 -17.91 -1.08
C ASP A 6 5.52 -17.28 -0.74
N LEU A 7 5.75 -16.04 -1.18
CA LEU A 7 6.96 -15.29 -0.85
C LEU A 7 7.03 -15.03 0.66
N VAL A 8 6.01 -14.42 1.22
CA VAL A 8 5.97 -14.04 2.63
C VAL A 8 6.09 -15.27 3.54
N ASP A 9 5.32 -16.33 3.27
CA ASP A 9 5.26 -17.52 4.12
C ASP A 9 6.55 -18.36 4.09
N THR A 10 7.27 -18.37 2.98
CA THR A 10 8.38 -19.31 2.78
C THR A 10 9.77 -18.67 2.77
N LEU A 11 9.88 -17.36 2.62
CA LEU A 11 11.15 -16.67 2.39
C LEU A 11 12.13 -16.86 3.55
N LYS A 12 11.71 -16.70 4.80
CA LYS A 12 12.55 -16.87 5.98
C LYS A 12 13.16 -18.28 6.04
N LEU A 13 12.35 -19.30 5.76
CA LEU A 13 12.82 -20.69 5.71
C LEU A 13 13.81 -20.89 4.55
N GLN A 14 13.53 -20.36 3.37
CA GLN A 14 14.40 -20.43 2.20
C GLN A 14 15.77 -19.80 2.48
N LEU A 15 15.79 -18.58 3.05
CA LEU A 15 17.03 -17.85 3.34
C LEU A 15 17.84 -18.47 4.49
N SER A 16 17.21 -19.25 5.38
CA SER A 16 17.89 -20.01 6.42
C SER A 16 18.64 -21.24 5.89
N GLY A 17 18.27 -21.74 4.72
CA GLY A 17 18.89 -22.90 4.05
C GLY A 17 20.29 -22.64 3.49
N ASP A 18 20.81 -23.61 2.75
CA ASP A 18 22.16 -23.53 2.14
C ASP A 18 22.12 -23.09 0.67
N ASP A 19 20.97 -23.25 -0.01
CA ASP A 19 20.80 -22.85 -1.42
C ASP A 19 19.89 -21.62 -1.50
N VAL A 20 20.48 -20.45 -1.29
CA VAL A 20 19.80 -19.16 -1.32
C VAL A 20 20.01 -18.47 -2.67
N PRO A 21 19.06 -17.63 -3.15
CA PRO A 21 19.28 -16.80 -4.32
C PRO A 21 20.34 -15.71 -4.03
N ASP A 22 20.94 -15.15 -5.07
CA ASP A 22 21.85 -14.00 -4.91
C ASP A 22 21.09 -12.69 -4.63
N VAL A 23 19.83 -12.60 -5.08
CA VAL A 23 18.95 -11.45 -4.86
C VAL A 23 17.52 -11.94 -4.69
N THR A 24 16.74 -11.28 -3.85
CA THR A 24 15.32 -11.59 -3.61
C THR A 24 14.51 -10.34 -3.34
N GLN A 25 13.23 -10.38 -3.69
CA GLN A 25 12.28 -9.42 -3.12
C GLN A 25 11.93 -9.82 -1.69
N VAL A 26 11.60 -8.83 -0.88
CA VAL A 26 11.14 -9.01 0.50
C VAL A 26 9.89 -8.16 0.70
N ASN A 27 9.04 -8.50 1.67
CA ASN A 27 8.01 -7.59 2.14
C ASN A 27 8.58 -6.70 3.24
N GLN A 28 8.03 -5.52 3.43
CA GLN A 28 8.47 -4.52 4.40
C GLN A 28 7.89 -4.80 5.81
N GLY A 29 8.09 -3.84 6.71
CA GLY A 29 7.51 -3.85 8.05
C GLY A 29 8.14 -4.83 9.03
N TYR A 30 7.62 -4.83 10.25
CA TYR A 30 8.12 -5.67 11.35
C TYR A 30 7.83 -7.15 11.14
N GLY A 31 6.73 -7.48 10.46
CA GLY A 31 6.31 -8.85 10.20
C GLY A 31 7.19 -9.60 9.19
N SER A 32 7.94 -8.90 8.34
CA SER A 32 8.74 -9.50 7.28
C SER A 32 10.19 -9.01 7.31
N LEU A 33 10.50 -7.82 6.76
CA LEU A 33 11.89 -7.33 6.67
C LEU A 33 12.57 -7.29 8.04
N GLY A 34 11.90 -6.77 9.07
CA GLY A 34 12.43 -6.70 10.43
C GLY A 34 12.82 -8.09 10.98
N GLN A 35 11.99 -9.10 10.72
CA GLN A 35 12.31 -10.49 11.14
C GLN A 35 13.50 -11.08 10.38
N LEU A 36 13.67 -10.76 9.09
CA LEU A 36 14.79 -11.23 8.29
C LEU A 36 16.10 -10.56 8.73
N VAL A 37 16.05 -9.26 9.00
CA VAL A 37 17.20 -8.48 9.51
C VAL A 37 17.61 -9.00 10.89
N GLY A 38 16.68 -9.09 11.85
CA GLY A 38 16.95 -9.57 13.21
C GLY A 38 17.48 -11.01 13.25
N ALA A 39 17.16 -11.84 12.25
CA ALA A 39 17.71 -13.18 12.08
C ALA A 39 19.07 -13.21 11.37
N GLY A 40 19.63 -12.08 10.95
CA GLY A 40 20.91 -11.99 10.24
C GLY A 40 20.88 -12.62 8.83
N LEU A 41 19.71 -12.65 8.19
CA LEU A 41 19.52 -13.31 6.89
C LEU A 41 19.79 -12.41 5.68
N LEU A 42 20.00 -11.10 5.90
CA LEU A 42 20.23 -10.11 4.86
C LEU A 42 21.57 -9.39 5.04
N THR A 43 22.10 -8.89 3.94
CA THR A 43 23.35 -8.12 3.87
C THR A 43 23.04 -6.63 3.84
N PRO A 44 23.70 -5.78 4.63
CA PRO A 44 23.61 -4.33 4.50
C PRO A 44 24.05 -3.83 3.11
N LEU A 45 23.37 -2.81 2.62
CA LEU A 45 23.55 -2.25 1.27
C LEU A 45 24.12 -0.83 1.28
N ASP A 46 24.47 -0.26 2.45
CA ASP A 46 24.88 1.14 2.60
C ASP A 46 26.07 1.52 1.73
N ASP A 47 27.06 0.63 1.59
CA ASP A 47 28.23 0.84 0.73
C ASP A 47 27.81 1.05 -0.73
N ALA A 48 26.89 0.21 -1.23
CA ALA A 48 26.38 0.32 -2.59
C ALA A 48 25.48 1.56 -2.74
N ALA A 49 24.61 1.82 -1.78
CA ALA A 49 23.72 2.97 -1.77
C ALA A 49 24.50 4.28 -1.83
N THR A 50 25.59 4.40 -1.06
CA THR A 50 26.46 5.56 -1.06
C THR A 50 27.24 5.67 -2.38
N ALA A 51 27.83 4.56 -2.86
CA ALA A 51 28.66 4.56 -4.07
C ALA A 51 27.86 4.89 -5.34
N GLN A 52 26.57 4.56 -5.37
CA GLN A 52 25.69 4.71 -6.52
C GLN A 52 24.64 5.83 -6.35
N ASP A 53 24.73 6.59 -5.27
CA ASP A 53 23.82 7.72 -4.95
C ASP A 53 22.32 7.32 -5.03
N TRP A 54 21.95 6.22 -4.37
CA TRP A 54 20.55 5.76 -4.37
C TRP A 54 19.64 6.76 -3.65
N ALA A 55 20.12 7.45 -2.62
CA ALA A 55 19.38 8.52 -1.95
C ALA A 55 19.10 9.72 -2.86
N GLY A 56 20.03 10.08 -3.72
CA GLY A 56 19.83 11.13 -4.73
C GLY A 56 18.77 10.76 -5.78
N ARG A 57 18.58 9.44 -6.04
CA ARG A 57 17.62 8.95 -7.03
C ARG A 57 16.20 8.75 -6.47
N GLN A 58 16.08 8.26 -5.24
CA GLN A 58 14.78 7.87 -4.65
C GLN A 58 14.35 8.72 -3.47
N GLY A 59 15.26 9.51 -2.89
CA GLY A 59 15.05 10.22 -1.64
C GLY A 59 15.35 9.35 -0.41
N GLU A 60 15.98 9.95 0.60
CA GLU A 60 16.33 9.25 1.84
C GLU A 60 15.11 8.74 2.59
N SER A 61 13.98 9.48 2.57
CA SER A 61 12.74 9.09 3.25
C SER A 61 12.18 7.78 2.69
N LEU A 62 12.19 7.60 1.35
CA LEU A 62 11.70 6.37 0.73
C LEU A 62 12.61 5.19 1.06
N LEU A 63 13.95 5.39 1.01
CA LEU A 63 14.91 4.35 1.40
C LEU A 63 14.75 3.96 2.88
N ALA A 64 14.52 4.94 3.75
CA ALA A 64 14.35 4.71 5.18
C ALA A 64 13.11 3.85 5.46
N VAL A 65 11.96 4.25 4.92
CA VAL A 65 10.68 3.53 5.15
C VAL A 65 10.71 2.13 4.54
N ASN A 66 11.31 1.97 3.35
CA ASN A 66 11.29 0.68 2.65
C ASN A 66 12.35 -0.31 3.12
N GLY A 67 13.51 0.15 3.58
CA GLY A 67 14.63 -0.75 3.69
C GLY A 67 15.55 -0.58 4.90
N ARG A 68 15.42 0.48 5.71
CA ARG A 68 16.27 0.66 6.88
C ARG A 68 15.68 -0.01 8.11
N PHE A 69 16.55 -0.75 8.80
CA PHE A 69 16.25 -1.34 10.09
C PHE A 69 17.50 -1.30 11.00
N SER A 70 17.25 -1.23 12.33
CA SER A 70 18.31 -1.55 13.29
C SER A 70 18.76 -3.01 13.11
N PRO A 71 20.03 -3.35 13.37
CA PRO A 71 20.56 -4.70 13.13
C PRO A 71 19.82 -5.83 13.88
N ASP A 72 19.10 -5.51 14.95
CA ASP A 72 18.24 -6.45 15.69
C ASP A 72 16.81 -6.58 15.11
N GLY A 73 16.50 -5.82 14.05
CA GLY A 73 15.20 -5.83 13.38
C GLY A 73 14.06 -5.17 14.17
N LYS A 74 14.37 -4.42 15.24
CA LYS A 74 13.37 -3.86 16.16
C LYS A 74 13.00 -2.41 15.89
N THR A 75 13.78 -1.69 15.09
CA THR A 75 13.51 -0.29 14.75
C THR A 75 13.53 -0.12 13.23
N MET A 76 12.36 0.19 12.66
CA MET A 76 12.20 0.51 11.24
C MET A 76 12.56 1.98 10.97
N GLY A 77 12.98 2.29 9.76
CA GLY A 77 13.28 3.65 9.31
C GLY A 77 14.65 4.20 9.74
N SER A 78 15.43 3.41 10.48
CA SER A 78 16.77 3.81 10.95
C SER A 78 17.73 2.61 10.96
N GLY A 79 19.03 2.88 11.11
CA GLY A 79 20.07 1.83 11.04
C GLY A 79 20.52 1.58 9.60
N ASP A 80 20.92 0.33 9.32
CA ASP A 80 21.47 -0.04 8.03
C ASP A 80 20.36 -0.23 6.98
N LEU A 81 20.72 0.00 5.71
CA LEU A 81 19.84 -0.25 4.57
C LEU A 81 19.94 -1.72 4.13
N TYR A 82 18.83 -2.45 4.12
CA TYR A 82 18.81 -3.87 3.75
C TYR A 82 18.05 -4.15 2.45
N ALA A 83 17.19 -3.23 2.00
CA ALA A 83 16.40 -3.43 0.81
C ALA A 83 16.11 -2.11 0.08
N VAL A 84 15.90 -2.16 -1.24
CA VAL A 84 15.66 -1.00 -2.11
C VAL A 84 14.59 -1.35 -3.14
N ALA A 85 13.58 -0.51 -3.27
CA ALA A 85 12.49 -0.70 -4.23
C ALA A 85 12.89 -0.22 -5.64
N ASP A 86 12.47 -0.94 -6.66
CA ASP A 86 12.60 -0.54 -8.07
C ASP A 86 11.33 0.15 -8.60
N ARG A 87 10.20 -0.08 -7.94
CA ARG A 87 8.90 0.50 -8.28
C ARG A 87 8.31 1.25 -7.09
N GLY A 88 7.47 2.24 -7.39
CA GLY A 88 6.57 2.87 -6.43
C GLY A 88 5.27 2.08 -6.30
N ALA A 89 4.65 2.16 -5.14
CA ALA A 89 3.36 1.54 -4.84
C ALA A 89 2.52 2.49 -3.99
N TRP A 90 1.28 2.68 -4.36
CA TRP A 90 0.33 3.48 -3.58
C TRP A 90 -1.08 2.93 -3.72
N VAL A 91 -1.88 3.11 -2.69
CA VAL A 91 -3.29 2.73 -2.67
C VAL A 91 -4.13 3.92 -3.08
N GLY A 92 -5.13 3.68 -3.90
CA GLY A 92 -6.02 4.72 -4.38
C GLY A 92 -7.41 4.23 -4.75
N LEU A 93 -8.29 5.20 -4.92
CA LEU A 93 -9.66 4.98 -5.34
C LEU A 93 -9.71 4.88 -6.86
N PHE A 94 -10.05 3.70 -7.35
CA PHE A 94 -10.38 3.50 -8.76
C PHE A 94 -11.83 3.91 -8.99
N MET A 95 -12.08 4.67 -10.04
CA MET A 95 -13.41 5.15 -10.41
C MET A 95 -13.76 4.75 -11.83
N ASN A 96 -14.94 4.18 -12.03
CA ASN A 96 -15.51 3.97 -13.35
C ASN A 96 -16.13 5.28 -13.85
N ALA A 97 -15.37 6.05 -14.61
CA ALA A 97 -15.77 7.36 -15.10
C ALA A 97 -16.94 7.28 -16.12
N ALA A 98 -17.06 6.18 -16.86
CA ALA A 98 -18.19 5.97 -17.75
C ALA A 98 -19.51 5.80 -16.94
N LYS A 99 -19.50 4.98 -15.91
CA LYS A 99 -20.65 4.84 -14.98
C LYS A 99 -20.96 6.14 -14.26
N ALA A 100 -19.93 6.86 -13.81
CA ALA A 100 -20.10 8.18 -13.20
C ALA A 100 -20.84 9.15 -14.14
N ALA A 101 -20.43 9.22 -15.40
CA ALA A 101 -21.09 10.06 -16.40
C ALA A 101 -22.56 9.66 -16.65
N GLU A 102 -22.87 8.35 -16.71
CA GLU A 102 -24.24 7.83 -16.81
C GLU A 102 -25.11 8.26 -15.62
N LEU A 103 -24.51 8.35 -14.42
CA LEU A 103 -25.16 8.77 -13.18
C LEU A 103 -25.19 10.29 -12.97
N GLY A 104 -24.60 11.07 -13.87
CA GLY A 104 -24.49 12.53 -13.75
C GLY A 104 -23.45 13.00 -12.73
N ILE A 105 -22.51 12.14 -12.34
CA ILE A 105 -21.38 12.45 -11.45
C ILE A 105 -20.27 13.09 -12.30
N ALA A 106 -19.84 14.30 -11.91
CA ALA A 106 -18.94 15.11 -12.73
C ALA A 106 -17.47 14.66 -12.71
N GLY A 107 -17.03 13.96 -11.67
CA GLY A 107 -15.63 13.52 -11.52
C GLY A 107 -15.38 12.83 -10.18
N PRO A 108 -14.11 12.47 -9.88
CA PRO A 108 -13.74 11.83 -8.63
C PRO A 108 -14.10 12.69 -7.41
N PRO A 109 -14.46 12.08 -6.27
CA PRO A 109 -14.74 12.80 -5.04
C PRO A 109 -13.46 13.43 -4.48
N THR A 110 -13.58 14.59 -3.85
CA THR A 110 -12.48 15.33 -3.24
C THR A 110 -12.54 15.32 -1.70
N THR A 111 -13.66 14.86 -1.14
CA THR A 111 -13.86 14.65 0.30
C THR A 111 -14.61 13.34 0.54
N VAL A 112 -14.53 12.80 1.77
CA VAL A 112 -15.31 11.60 2.16
C VAL A 112 -16.80 11.84 2.02
N ASP A 113 -17.29 13.05 2.35
CA ASP A 113 -18.71 13.39 2.18
C ASP A 113 -19.15 13.33 0.71
N GLU A 114 -18.31 13.80 -0.22
CA GLU A 114 -18.58 13.67 -1.66
C GLU A 114 -18.55 12.20 -2.10
N LEU A 115 -17.62 11.40 -1.59
CA LEU A 115 -17.57 9.96 -1.85
C LEU A 115 -18.88 9.28 -1.42
N VAL A 116 -19.35 9.55 -0.21
CA VAL A 116 -20.62 9.02 0.30
C VAL A 116 -21.80 9.46 -0.57
N ALA A 117 -21.88 10.74 -0.94
CA ALA A 117 -22.94 11.26 -1.80
C ALA A 117 -22.94 10.60 -3.19
N GLN A 118 -21.77 10.32 -3.74
CA GLN A 118 -21.63 9.60 -5.03
C GLN A 118 -22.00 8.12 -4.89
N MET A 119 -21.64 7.46 -3.77
CA MET A 119 -22.07 6.09 -3.48
C MET A 119 -23.60 5.99 -3.35
N GLU A 120 -24.25 6.94 -2.66
CA GLU A 120 -25.72 7.00 -2.60
C GLU A 120 -26.36 7.16 -4.00
N THR A 121 -25.77 8.01 -4.84
CA THR A 121 -26.21 8.22 -6.23
C THR A 121 -26.09 6.92 -7.03
N ALA A 122 -24.98 6.20 -6.90
CA ALA A 122 -24.76 4.92 -7.57
C ALA A 122 -25.80 3.89 -7.13
N LYS A 123 -26.01 3.74 -5.82
CA LYS A 123 -26.98 2.83 -5.25
C LYS A 123 -28.42 3.13 -5.72
N ALA A 124 -28.81 4.40 -5.72
CA ALA A 124 -30.11 4.82 -6.23
C ALA A 124 -30.27 4.53 -7.73
N GLY A 125 -29.18 4.57 -8.50
CA GLY A 125 -29.12 4.21 -9.91
C GLY A 125 -29.02 2.71 -10.19
N GLY A 126 -29.01 1.85 -9.16
CA GLY A 126 -28.87 0.40 -9.29
C GLY A 126 -27.47 -0.08 -9.66
N VAL A 127 -26.46 0.75 -9.45
CA VAL A 127 -25.04 0.43 -9.64
C VAL A 127 -24.42 0.14 -8.27
N THR A 128 -23.60 -0.93 -8.17
CA THR A 128 -22.84 -1.21 -6.96
C THR A 128 -21.94 -0.02 -6.62
N PRO A 129 -22.13 0.63 -5.46
CA PRO A 129 -21.37 1.84 -5.14
C PRO A 129 -19.87 1.60 -5.02
N PHE A 130 -19.50 0.58 -4.26
CA PHE A 130 -18.12 0.24 -3.95
C PHE A 130 -17.88 -1.25 -4.17
N MET A 131 -17.15 -1.58 -5.21
CA MET A 131 -16.70 -2.93 -5.48
C MET A 131 -15.66 -3.30 -4.43
N PHE A 132 -15.90 -4.37 -3.66
CA PHE A 132 -15.12 -4.69 -2.46
C PHE A 132 -15.00 -6.19 -2.26
N GLY A 133 -13.80 -6.66 -1.93
CA GLY A 133 -13.50 -8.06 -1.62
C GLY A 133 -12.62 -8.16 -0.37
N ALA A 134 -13.04 -9.00 0.60
CA ALA A 134 -12.40 -9.08 1.90
C ALA A 134 -11.72 -10.43 2.20
N SER A 135 -11.84 -11.43 1.32
CA SER A 135 -11.36 -12.77 1.64
C SER A 135 -9.82 -12.88 1.70
N ASP A 136 -9.10 -11.99 1.03
CA ASP A 136 -7.64 -11.90 1.06
C ASP A 136 -7.09 -10.75 1.94
N GLY A 137 -7.94 -9.97 2.60
CA GLY A 137 -7.59 -9.05 3.68
C GLY A 137 -7.10 -7.66 3.27
N GLY A 138 -6.83 -7.41 2.00
CA GLY A 138 -6.19 -6.14 1.58
C GLY A 138 -7.10 -4.92 1.68
N GLU A 139 -8.24 -4.95 1.04
CA GLU A 139 -9.10 -3.76 0.86
C GLU A 139 -9.61 -3.18 2.17
N GLN A 140 -10.01 -4.03 3.13
CA GLN A 140 -10.48 -3.55 4.45
C GLN A 140 -9.37 -2.91 5.28
N ILE A 141 -8.12 -3.37 5.13
CA ILE A 141 -6.97 -2.79 5.80
C ILE A 141 -6.70 -1.38 5.26
N TRP A 142 -6.76 -1.22 3.96
CA TRP A 142 -6.54 0.08 3.31
C TRP A 142 -7.70 1.03 3.59
N LEU A 143 -8.95 0.56 3.52
CA LEU A 143 -10.13 1.38 3.83
C LEU A 143 -10.09 1.92 5.27
N MET A 144 -9.75 1.06 6.25
CA MET A 144 -9.57 1.49 7.64
C MET A 144 -8.52 2.60 7.75
N ALA A 145 -7.38 2.45 7.09
CA ALA A 145 -6.30 3.41 7.16
C ALA A 145 -6.61 4.74 6.45
N ASP A 146 -7.25 4.68 5.29
CA ASP A 146 -7.66 5.87 4.54
C ASP A 146 -8.72 6.67 5.32
N LEU A 147 -9.69 6.00 5.94
CA LEU A 147 -10.68 6.64 6.83
C LEU A 147 -9.99 7.24 8.06
N LEU A 148 -9.01 6.55 8.66
CA LEU A 148 -8.28 7.10 9.81
C LEU A 148 -7.48 8.36 9.43
N MET A 149 -6.84 8.38 8.27
CA MET A 149 -6.19 9.59 7.76
C MET A 149 -7.18 10.73 7.51
N ALA A 150 -8.37 10.42 7.00
CA ALA A 150 -9.41 11.41 6.74
C ALA A 150 -9.97 12.02 8.02
N ASP A 151 -10.11 11.23 9.08
CA ASP A 151 -10.66 11.67 10.39
C ASP A 151 -9.62 12.37 11.27
N THR A 152 -8.32 12.21 10.98
CA THR A 152 -7.22 12.76 11.79
C THR A 152 -6.29 13.64 10.97
N SER A 153 -5.22 13.03 10.47
CA SER A 153 -4.24 13.64 9.57
C SER A 153 -3.45 12.55 8.84
N PRO A 154 -2.84 12.84 7.69
CA PRO A 154 -2.01 11.86 6.99
C PRO A 154 -0.94 11.21 7.87
N GLN A 155 -0.30 11.98 8.75
CA GLN A 155 0.81 11.54 9.61
C GLN A 155 0.42 10.40 10.59
N VAL A 156 -0.87 10.15 10.81
CA VAL A 156 -1.34 9.18 11.80
C VAL A 156 -0.80 7.76 11.56
N LEU A 157 -0.67 7.34 10.31
CA LEU A 157 -0.15 5.99 10.00
C LEU A 157 1.33 5.86 10.40
N THR A 158 2.14 6.84 10.05
CA THR A 158 3.54 6.90 10.49
C THR A 158 3.66 6.90 12.02
N ASP A 159 2.79 7.63 12.72
CA ASP A 159 2.78 7.68 14.18
C ASP A 159 2.43 6.32 14.80
N VAL A 160 1.42 5.64 14.25
CA VAL A 160 1.04 4.28 14.66
C VAL A 160 2.18 3.29 14.42
N ILE A 161 2.76 3.28 13.23
CA ILE A 161 3.84 2.34 12.88
C ILE A 161 5.10 2.58 13.71
N ASN A 162 5.44 3.85 13.95
CA ASN A 162 6.57 4.22 14.81
C ASN A 162 6.30 3.95 16.30
N GLY A 163 5.04 3.68 16.69
CA GLY A 163 4.68 3.45 18.07
C GLY A 163 4.86 4.69 18.94
N THR A 164 4.54 5.89 18.43
CA THR A 164 4.63 7.14 19.20
C THR A 164 3.78 7.09 20.47
N SER A 165 2.67 6.37 20.44
CA SER A 165 1.80 6.04 21.57
C SER A 165 1.68 4.51 21.71
N GLU A 166 1.43 4.02 22.92
CA GLU A 166 1.04 2.62 23.18
C GLU A 166 -0.47 2.41 22.99
N GLN A 167 -1.21 3.50 22.80
CA GLN A 167 -2.64 3.49 22.52
C GLN A 167 -2.87 3.89 21.07
N LEU A 168 -3.79 3.20 20.43
CA LEU A 168 -4.31 3.60 19.12
C LEU A 168 -5.01 4.96 19.21
N PRO A 169 -5.08 5.71 18.10
CA PRO A 169 -5.85 6.95 18.05
C PRO A 169 -7.31 6.71 18.47
N PRO A 170 -7.93 7.60 19.29
CA PRO A 170 -9.32 7.45 19.70
C PRO A 170 -10.31 7.48 18.52
N GLU A 171 -9.95 8.13 17.44
CA GLU A 171 -10.70 8.20 16.17
C GLU A 171 -10.88 6.82 15.51
N MET A 172 -10.10 5.82 15.90
CA MET A 172 -10.29 4.44 15.42
C MET A 172 -11.70 3.91 15.70
N LEU A 173 -12.36 4.41 16.73
CA LEU A 173 -13.76 4.06 17.00
C LEU A 173 -14.71 4.67 15.95
N ASP A 174 -14.47 5.90 15.52
CA ASP A 174 -15.27 6.56 14.48
C ASP A 174 -15.07 5.88 13.13
N VAL A 175 -13.82 5.48 12.82
CA VAL A 175 -13.49 4.67 11.65
C VAL A 175 -14.25 3.34 11.67
N ALA A 176 -14.26 2.64 12.81
CA ALA A 176 -14.98 1.36 12.95
C ALA A 176 -16.50 1.54 12.73
N ASN A 177 -17.10 2.60 13.30
CA ASN A 177 -18.49 2.94 13.05
C ASN A 177 -18.75 3.18 11.55
N THR A 178 -17.91 3.98 10.89
CA THR A 178 -18.06 4.29 9.45
C THR A 178 -17.98 3.02 8.59
N MET A 179 -17.03 2.11 8.86
CA MET A 179 -16.92 0.87 8.12
C MET A 179 -18.15 -0.03 8.29
N GLN A 180 -18.71 -0.11 9.50
CA GLN A 180 -19.93 -0.86 9.78
C GLN A 180 -21.13 -0.21 9.12
N ASP A 181 -21.28 1.10 9.22
CA ASP A 181 -22.39 1.87 8.62
C ASP A 181 -22.41 1.71 7.09
N TRP A 182 -21.24 1.72 6.42
CA TRP A 182 -21.16 1.52 4.97
C TRP A 182 -21.56 0.09 4.57
N ALA A 183 -21.18 -0.91 5.39
CA ALA A 183 -21.60 -2.29 5.15
C ALA A 183 -23.12 -2.46 5.36
N GLU A 184 -23.69 -1.91 6.43
CA GLU A 184 -25.12 -1.93 6.71
C GLU A 184 -25.93 -1.13 5.67
N ALA A 185 -25.38 -0.03 5.17
CA ALA A 185 -25.96 0.74 4.09
C ALA A 185 -25.94 -0.03 2.75
N GLY A 186 -25.26 -1.17 2.66
CA GLY A 186 -25.17 -1.97 1.44
C GLY A 186 -24.44 -1.27 0.30
N TYR A 187 -23.35 -0.59 0.61
CA TYR A 187 -22.51 0.04 -0.40
C TYR A 187 -21.58 -0.96 -1.08
N PHE A 188 -21.24 -2.06 -0.41
CA PHE A 188 -20.29 -3.04 -0.90
C PHE A 188 -20.91 -4.08 -1.82
N THR A 189 -20.08 -4.73 -2.64
CA THR A 189 -20.45 -5.83 -3.52
C THR A 189 -21.19 -6.92 -2.75
N GLU A 190 -22.27 -7.45 -3.31
CA GLU A 190 -22.97 -8.60 -2.72
C GLU A 190 -21.99 -9.79 -2.56
N GLY A 191 -21.92 -10.35 -1.35
CA GLY A 191 -21.01 -11.45 -1.02
C GLY A 191 -19.55 -11.04 -0.86
N TRP A 192 -19.26 -9.78 -0.65
CA TRP A 192 -17.92 -9.19 -0.51
C TRP A 192 -16.96 -9.99 0.40
N ALA A 193 -17.47 -10.58 1.48
CA ALA A 193 -16.64 -11.34 2.43
C ALA A 193 -16.01 -12.61 1.83
N ALA A 194 -16.54 -13.13 0.72
CA ALA A 194 -16.05 -14.33 0.03
C ALA A 194 -15.24 -14.01 -1.25
N LEU A 195 -15.24 -12.77 -1.71
CA LEU A 195 -14.50 -12.33 -2.89
C LEU A 195 -13.09 -11.91 -2.52
N THR A 196 -12.13 -12.16 -3.42
CA THR A 196 -10.78 -11.61 -3.32
C THR A 196 -10.71 -10.23 -3.98
N SER A 197 -9.70 -9.42 -3.63
CA SER A 197 -9.38 -8.18 -4.34
C SER A 197 -9.17 -8.41 -5.84
N THR A 198 -8.62 -9.57 -6.23
CA THR A 198 -8.44 -9.93 -7.66
C THR A 198 -9.77 -10.18 -8.36
N ASP A 199 -10.70 -10.90 -7.72
CA ASP A 199 -12.04 -11.15 -8.28
C ASP A 199 -12.77 -9.84 -8.53
N VAL A 200 -12.76 -8.95 -7.52
CA VAL A 200 -13.41 -7.64 -7.57
C VAL A 200 -12.80 -6.75 -8.65
N LEU A 201 -11.48 -6.70 -8.75
CA LEU A 201 -10.81 -5.91 -9.76
C LEU A 201 -11.09 -6.41 -11.18
N GLY A 202 -11.24 -7.73 -11.35
CA GLY A 202 -11.68 -8.33 -12.61
C GLY A 202 -13.09 -7.86 -13.01
N MET A 203 -14.07 -7.96 -12.09
CA MET A 203 -15.44 -7.47 -12.32
C MET A 203 -15.45 -5.96 -12.62
N PHE A 204 -14.68 -5.18 -11.87
CA PHE A 204 -14.55 -3.74 -12.09
C PHE A 204 -13.98 -3.40 -13.48
N ALA A 205 -12.95 -4.13 -13.93
CA ALA A 205 -12.36 -3.95 -15.26
C ALA A 205 -13.34 -4.28 -16.41
N GLU A 206 -14.33 -5.15 -16.16
CA GLU A 206 -15.44 -5.46 -17.08
C GLU A 206 -16.52 -4.37 -17.07
N GLY A 207 -16.42 -3.38 -16.18
CA GLY A 207 -17.30 -2.23 -16.09
C GLY A 207 -18.35 -2.27 -14.98
N ASP A 208 -18.25 -3.24 -14.04
CA ASP A 208 -19.12 -3.29 -12.87
C ASP A 208 -18.74 -2.23 -11.82
N GLY A 209 -19.77 -1.72 -11.12
CA GLY A 209 -19.62 -0.80 -10.00
C GLY A 209 -19.12 0.61 -10.37
N LEU A 210 -19.10 1.47 -9.35
CA LEU A 210 -18.63 2.85 -9.48
C LEU A 210 -17.22 3.04 -8.97
N PHE A 211 -16.90 2.50 -7.78
CA PHE A 211 -15.59 2.60 -7.14
C PHE A 211 -15.02 1.24 -6.74
N THR A 212 -13.70 1.15 -6.62
CA THR A 212 -12.98 0.13 -5.84
C THR A 212 -11.71 0.75 -5.26
N LEU A 213 -11.26 0.24 -4.11
CA LEU A 213 -10.00 0.66 -3.47
C LEU A 213 -8.93 -0.39 -3.74
N ASN A 214 -7.86 0.00 -4.41
CA ASN A 214 -6.82 -0.97 -4.75
C ASN A 214 -5.44 -0.31 -4.93
N GLY A 215 -4.40 -1.13 -5.07
CA GLY A 215 -3.05 -0.66 -5.26
C GLY A 215 -2.70 -0.35 -6.71
N SER A 216 -1.86 0.67 -6.90
CA SER A 216 -1.35 1.08 -8.23
C SER A 216 -0.54 -0.01 -8.95
N TRP A 217 -0.14 -1.07 -8.25
CA TRP A 217 0.51 -2.26 -8.85
C TRP A 217 -0.48 -3.17 -9.57
N ASN A 218 -1.77 -3.01 -9.31
CA ASN A 218 -2.87 -3.76 -9.91
C ASN A 218 -3.52 -3.02 -11.09
N VAL A 219 -2.70 -2.31 -11.89
CA VAL A 219 -3.19 -1.71 -13.14
C VAL A 219 -3.74 -2.81 -14.03
N PHE A 220 -5.01 -2.75 -14.34
CA PHE A 220 -5.67 -3.76 -15.16
C PHE A 220 -5.70 -3.40 -16.65
N GLN A 221 -5.82 -4.41 -17.50
CA GLN A 221 -6.04 -4.24 -18.92
C GLN A 221 -7.55 -4.07 -19.17
N SER A 222 -7.91 -3.06 -19.93
CA SER A 222 -9.29 -2.81 -20.40
C SER A 222 -9.27 -2.43 -21.86
N ASP A 223 -10.31 -2.79 -22.60
CA ASP A 223 -10.51 -2.35 -23.99
C ASP A 223 -10.85 -0.85 -24.08
N THR A 224 -11.23 -0.24 -22.95
CA THR A 224 -11.60 1.18 -22.81
C THR A 224 -10.92 1.79 -21.58
N PRO A 225 -9.56 1.85 -21.55
CA PRO A 225 -8.83 2.30 -20.37
C PRO A 225 -9.15 3.74 -19.95
N GLU A 226 -9.57 4.60 -20.90
CA GLU A 226 -10.01 5.96 -20.65
C GLU A 226 -11.30 6.07 -19.82
N ASN A 227 -12.06 4.98 -19.70
CA ASN A 227 -13.26 4.91 -18.85
C ASN A 227 -12.95 4.75 -17.37
N PHE A 228 -11.70 4.58 -17.00
CA PHE A 228 -11.32 4.36 -15.61
C PHE A 228 -10.29 5.39 -15.17
N ARG A 229 -10.39 5.81 -13.92
CA ARG A 229 -9.47 6.74 -13.26
C ARG A 229 -8.92 6.12 -11.99
N LEU A 230 -7.73 6.54 -11.60
CA LEU A 230 -7.12 6.19 -10.30
C LEU A 230 -6.68 7.49 -9.62
N VAL A 231 -7.22 7.75 -8.45
CA VAL A 231 -6.97 8.97 -7.67
C VAL A 231 -6.65 8.61 -6.22
N PRO A 232 -5.92 9.45 -5.47
CA PRO A 232 -5.80 9.29 -4.03
C PRO A 232 -7.18 9.23 -3.37
N PHE A 233 -7.31 8.46 -2.28
CA PHE A 233 -8.53 8.43 -1.49
C PHE A 233 -8.84 9.84 -0.98
N PRO A 234 -10.11 10.30 -1.00
CA PRO A 234 -10.46 11.63 -0.55
C PRO A 234 -10.29 11.74 0.97
N LEU A 235 -9.62 12.79 1.43
CA LEU A 235 -9.39 13.05 2.85
C LEU A 235 -10.41 14.05 3.41
N GLY A 236 -10.19 14.54 4.64
CA GLY A 236 -11.06 15.50 5.30
C GLY A 236 -11.10 16.88 4.63
N SER A 237 -10.10 17.20 3.79
CA SER A 237 -10.02 18.46 3.04
C SER A 237 -9.61 18.24 1.60
N ALA A 238 -10.31 18.86 0.65
CA ALA A 238 -10.01 18.82 -0.77
C ALA A 238 -8.60 19.37 -1.16
N SER A 239 -7.95 20.11 -0.26
CA SER A 239 -6.59 20.62 -0.46
C SER A 239 -5.50 19.69 0.08
N GLU A 240 -5.87 18.63 0.79
CA GLU A 240 -4.94 17.69 1.39
C GLU A 240 -4.65 16.56 0.41
N LEU A 241 -3.39 16.35 0.09
CA LEU A 241 -2.93 15.31 -0.81
C LEU A 241 -2.06 14.32 -0.04
N ALA A 242 -2.60 13.15 0.25
CA ALA A 242 -1.83 12.06 0.84
C ALA A 242 -2.37 10.70 0.37
N ALA A 243 -1.57 9.67 0.54
CA ALA A 243 -1.99 8.28 0.30
C ALA A 243 -1.11 7.31 1.10
N ILE A 244 -1.59 6.10 1.31
CA ILE A 244 -0.78 4.94 1.65
C ILE A 244 0.13 4.71 0.44
N ALA A 245 1.42 5.04 0.57
CA ALA A 245 2.33 5.11 -0.56
C ALA A 245 3.78 4.90 -0.13
N THR A 246 4.47 3.95 -0.76
CA THR A 246 5.88 3.64 -0.51
C THR A 246 6.53 3.06 -1.78
N GLY A 247 7.74 2.55 -1.68
CA GLY A 247 8.23 1.62 -2.73
C GLY A 247 7.47 0.29 -2.65
N ASP A 248 7.29 -0.34 -3.80
CA ASP A 248 6.79 -1.72 -3.90
C ASP A 248 7.81 -2.70 -3.27
N LEU A 249 7.52 -3.97 -3.27
CA LEU A 249 8.37 -5.02 -2.70
C LEU A 249 9.86 -4.80 -3.01
N PRO A 250 10.68 -4.38 -2.00
CA PRO A 250 12.06 -4.01 -2.26
C PRO A 250 12.95 -5.24 -2.45
N TRP A 251 14.07 -5.02 -3.11
CA TRP A 251 15.10 -6.01 -3.40
C TRP A 251 16.18 -6.02 -2.35
N ALA A 252 16.52 -7.20 -1.86
CA ALA A 252 17.52 -7.45 -0.84
C ALA A 252 18.56 -8.48 -1.29
N VAL A 253 19.73 -8.46 -0.64
CA VAL A 253 20.80 -9.44 -0.85
C VAL A 253 20.85 -10.36 0.37
N PRO A 254 20.59 -11.68 0.22
CA PRO A 254 20.72 -12.63 1.31
C PRO A 254 22.15 -12.67 1.87
N SER A 255 22.31 -12.89 3.17
CA SER A 255 23.62 -12.97 3.83
C SER A 255 24.49 -14.13 3.36
N LYS A 256 23.87 -15.18 2.79
CA LYS A 256 24.54 -16.35 2.20
C LYS A 256 24.62 -16.30 0.67
N ALA A 257 24.36 -15.15 0.03
CA ALA A 257 24.48 -14.98 -1.42
C ALA A 257 25.87 -15.34 -1.91
N LYS A 258 25.95 -16.08 -3.03
CA LYS A 258 27.23 -16.51 -3.60
C LYS A 258 27.94 -15.39 -4.35
N ASN A 259 27.18 -14.43 -4.89
CA ASN A 259 27.67 -13.31 -5.70
C ASN A 259 27.12 -11.95 -5.19
N PRO A 260 27.40 -11.54 -3.94
CA PRO A 260 26.77 -10.34 -3.35
C PRO A 260 27.11 -9.05 -4.11
N ASP A 261 28.32 -8.90 -4.65
CA ASP A 261 28.71 -7.72 -5.43
C ASP A 261 27.96 -7.63 -6.77
N LEU A 262 27.68 -8.78 -7.40
CA LEU A 262 26.86 -8.81 -8.62
C LEU A 262 25.39 -8.53 -8.30
N ALA A 263 24.89 -9.03 -7.18
CA ALA A 263 23.55 -8.75 -6.68
C ALA A 263 23.34 -7.24 -6.42
N LYS A 264 24.29 -6.56 -5.77
CA LYS A 264 24.28 -5.12 -5.57
C LYS A 264 24.27 -4.33 -6.90
N LYS A 265 25.03 -4.76 -7.90
CA LYS A 265 25.01 -4.18 -9.25
C LYS A 265 23.68 -4.41 -9.99
N TYR A 266 23.07 -5.55 -9.78
CA TYR A 266 21.74 -5.84 -10.33
C TYR A 266 20.70 -4.90 -9.72
N ILE A 267 20.70 -4.73 -8.38
CA ILE A 267 19.81 -3.79 -7.69
C ILE A 267 20.04 -2.36 -8.21
N ASP A 268 21.28 -1.92 -8.34
CA ASP A 268 21.61 -0.60 -8.90
C ASP A 268 21.04 -0.40 -10.32
N PHE A 269 21.15 -1.41 -11.17
CA PHE A 269 20.61 -1.35 -12.53
C PHE A 269 19.08 -1.25 -12.56
N ILE A 270 18.36 -2.12 -11.79
CA ILE A 270 16.89 -2.14 -11.81
C ILE A 270 16.25 -0.95 -11.10
N THR A 271 16.99 -0.25 -10.25
CA THR A 271 16.56 0.99 -9.57
C THR A 271 17.04 2.26 -10.29
N GLY A 272 17.74 2.10 -11.39
CA GLY A 272 18.31 3.19 -12.18
C GLY A 272 17.34 3.81 -13.18
N PRO A 273 17.72 4.95 -13.80
CA PRO A 273 16.82 5.70 -14.69
C PRO A 273 16.41 4.94 -15.95
N GLU A 274 17.28 4.06 -16.50
CA GLU A 274 16.92 3.23 -17.65
C GLU A 274 15.80 2.24 -17.31
N ALA A 275 15.85 1.63 -16.13
CA ALA A 275 14.79 0.74 -15.65
C ALA A 275 13.51 1.51 -15.35
N SER A 276 13.60 2.73 -14.79
CA SER A 276 12.44 3.60 -14.56
C SER A 276 11.67 3.89 -15.85
N SER A 277 12.36 4.24 -16.95
CA SER A 277 11.72 4.44 -18.26
C SER A 277 11.09 3.16 -18.80
N ILE A 278 11.68 1.99 -18.54
CA ILE A 278 11.09 0.70 -18.91
C ILE A 278 9.81 0.43 -18.10
N TRP A 279 9.80 0.75 -16.80
CA TRP A 279 8.61 0.63 -15.97
C TRP A 279 7.47 1.51 -16.51
N ILE A 280 7.73 2.80 -16.75
CA ILE A 280 6.72 3.73 -17.32
C ILE A 280 6.20 3.21 -18.65
N LYS A 281 7.07 2.79 -19.57
CA LYS A 281 6.66 2.24 -20.87
C LYS A 281 5.69 1.05 -20.76
N ASN A 282 5.78 0.29 -19.68
CA ASN A 282 4.89 -0.83 -19.39
C ASN A 282 3.71 -0.47 -18.47
N GLY A 283 3.44 0.83 -18.25
CA GLY A 283 2.34 1.30 -17.41
C GLY A 283 2.54 1.05 -15.92
N GLN A 284 3.80 0.84 -15.48
CA GLN A 284 4.15 0.60 -14.09
C GLN A 284 4.80 1.84 -13.48
N VAL A 285 4.63 2.00 -12.18
CA VAL A 285 5.13 3.14 -11.41
C VAL A 285 6.61 2.93 -11.06
N PRO A 286 7.56 3.79 -11.48
CA PRO A 286 8.93 3.71 -11.01
C PRO A 286 9.06 4.23 -9.57
N ALA A 287 10.00 3.68 -8.78
CA ALA A 287 10.26 4.20 -7.42
C ALA A 287 10.81 5.65 -7.46
N SER A 288 11.69 5.92 -8.42
CA SER A 288 12.31 7.24 -8.60
C SER A 288 11.40 8.18 -9.39
N VAL A 289 11.29 9.44 -8.93
CA VAL A 289 10.56 10.50 -9.62
C VAL A 289 11.59 11.43 -10.27
N SER A 290 11.53 11.54 -11.60
CA SER A 290 12.50 12.28 -12.42
C SER A 290 12.04 13.71 -12.79
N GLY A 291 10.72 13.96 -12.69
CA GLY A 291 10.05 15.16 -13.18
C GLY A 291 9.67 15.10 -14.67
N ASN A 292 9.94 13.98 -15.35
CA ASN A 292 9.62 13.78 -16.77
C ASN A 292 8.45 12.81 -16.98
N GLU A 293 7.79 12.36 -15.93
CA GLU A 293 6.76 11.32 -15.96
C GLU A 293 5.62 11.67 -16.91
N ALA A 294 5.16 12.93 -16.93
CA ALA A 294 4.11 13.38 -17.82
C ALA A 294 4.52 13.27 -19.30
N GLN A 295 5.76 13.60 -19.63
CA GLN A 295 6.28 13.48 -21.00
C GLN A 295 6.43 12.02 -21.42
N GLU A 296 6.88 11.15 -20.50
CA GLU A 296 7.02 9.72 -20.78
C GLU A 296 5.65 9.03 -20.90
N VAL A 297 4.69 9.38 -20.07
CA VAL A 297 3.29 8.91 -20.17
C VAL A 297 2.70 9.26 -21.53
N GLU A 298 2.82 10.52 -21.97
CA GLU A 298 2.36 10.97 -23.29
C GLU A 298 3.09 10.26 -24.44
N ALA A 299 4.42 10.18 -24.36
CA ALA A 299 5.25 9.55 -25.40
C ALA A 299 4.96 8.06 -25.59
N ASN A 300 4.53 7.37 -24.54
CA ASN A 300 4.14 5.95 -24.57
C ASN A 300 2.63 5.74 -24.81
N GLY A 301 1.83 6.80 -24.96
CA GLY A 301 0.39 6.71 -25.21
C GLY A 301 -0.40 6.10 -24.06
N LEU A 302 0.08 6.23 -22.83
CA LEU A 302 -0.60 5.70 -21.65
C LEU A 302 -1.82 6.58 -21.32
N VAL A 303 -2.93 5.94 -20.97
CA VAL A 303 -4.19 6.60 -20.59
C VAL A 303 -4.84 5.88 -19.40
N GLY A 304 -5.86 6.50 -18.80
CA GLY A 304 -6.65 5.91 -17.71
C GLY A 304 -5.79 5.54 -16.50
N VAL A 305 -6.08 4.39 -15.89
CA VAL A 305 -5.45 3.97 -14.64
C VAL A 305 -3.92 3.84 -14.73
N SER A 306 -3.36 3.46 -15.88
CA SER A 306 -1.90 3.36 -16.05
C SER A 306 -1.23 4.74 -16.05
N ALA A 307 -1.82 5.72 -16.72
CA ALA A 307 -1.34 7.09 -16.69
C ALA A 307 -1.51 7.70 -15.29
N ASP A 308 -2.70 7.55 -14.69
CA ASP A 308 -3.01 8.07 -13.37
C ASP A 308 -2.07 7.48 -12.31
N ALA A 309 -1.79 6.18 -12.33
CA ALA A 309 -0.87 5.52 -11.38
C ALA A 309 0.50 6.20 -11.33
N ILE A 310 1.07 6.51 -12.48
CA ILE A 310 2.40 7.15 -12.60
C ILE A 310 2.34 8.63 -12.22
N LEU A 311 1.35 9.36 -12.75
CA LEU A 311 1.24 10.81 -12.55
C LEU A 311 0.88 11.16 -11.11
N GLN A 312 -0.01 10.39 -10.47
CA GLN A 312 -0.37 10.60 -9.07
C GLN A 312 0.77 10.21 -8.13
N TRP A 313 1.53 9.14 -8.42
CA TRP A 313 2.74 8.85 -7.67
C TRP A 313 3.72 10.02 -7.68
N ALA A 314 4.02 10.55 -8.87
CA ALA A 314 4.92 11.69 -8.99
C ALA A 314 4.40 12.93 -8.23
N ASN A 315 3.07 13.15 -8.25
CA ASN A 315 2.44 14.24 -7.51
C ASN A 315 2.49 14.02 -5.99
N LEU A 316 2.19 12.81 -5.51
CA LEU A 316 2.27 12.44 -4.09
C LEU A 316 3.68 12.64 -3.53
N VAL A 317 4.69 12.13 -4.23
CA VAL A 317 6.11 12.25 -3.81
C VAL A 317 6.60 13.71 -3.83
N THR A 318 6.12 14.52 -4.77
CA THR A 318 6.63 15.90 -4.96
C THR A 318 5.88 16.93 -4.12
N ASN A 319 4.55 16.79 -4.01
CA ASN A 319 3.66 17.82 -3.47
C ASN A 319 2.77 17.33 -2.32
N GLY A 320 2.71 16.04 -2.09
CA GLY A 320 1.84 15.40 -1.11
C GLY A 320 2.57 14.81 0.08
N THR A 321 1.87 13.93 0.78
CA THR A 321 2.39 13.11 1.87
C THR A 321 2.24 11.64 1.51
N THR A 322 3.32 10.88 1.67
CA THR A 322 3.33 9.43 1.47
C THR A 322 3.42 8.74 2.83
N GLU A 323 2.43 7.92 3.14
CA GLU A 323 2.33 7.21 4.40
C GLU A 323 2.63 5.72 4.22
N PRO A 324 3.25 5.06 5.21
CA PRO A 324 3.57 3.64 5.13
C PRO A 324 2.31 2.78 5.15
N PHE A 325 2.42 1.54 4.67
CA PHE A 325 1.32 0.59 4.73
C PHE A 325 0.91 0.28 6.17
N PRO A 326 -0.39 0.32 6.49
CA PRO A 326 -0.89 0.23 7.86
C PRO A 326 -0.57 -1.10 8.54
N ASP A 327 -0.43 -2.18 7.78
CA ASP A 327 -0.14 -3.52 8.27
C ASP A 327 1.28 -3.73 8.81
N TRP A 328 2.15 -2.71 8.74
CA TRP A 328 3.54 -2.83 9.19
C TRP A 328 3.74 -2.60 10.70
N ALA A 329 2.72 -2.17 11.42
CA ALA A 329 2.86 -1.74 12.82
C ALA A 329 3.26 -2.85 13.79
N THR A 330 2.82 -4.10 13.58
CA THR A 330 3.23 -5.28 14.36
C THR A 330 3.46 -6.49 13.45
N PRO A 331 4.12 -7.55 13.93
CA PRO A 331 4.29 -8.78 13.14
C PRO A 331 3.00 -9.51 12.76
N THR A 332 1.90 -9.27 13.48
CA THR A 332 0.60 -9.93 13.33
C THR A 332 -0.50 -8.97 12.87
N TRP A 333 -0.14 -7.72 12.60
CA TRP A 333 -1.10 -6.64 12.37
C TRP A 333 -2.01 -6.87 11.17
N TYR A 334 -1.44 -7.40 10.07
CA TYR A 334 -2.23 -7.76 8.87
C TYR A 334 -3.40 -8.68 9.22
N ASP A 335 -3.11 -9.81 9.86
CA ASP A 335 -4.12 -10.82 10.20
C ASP A 335 -5.14 -10.28 11.19
N THR A 336 -4.67 -9.49 12.17
CA THR A 336 -5.54 -8.89 13.20
C THR A 336 -6.52 -7.90 12.58
N ILE A 337 -6.06 -7.00 11.71
CA ILE A 337 -6.94 -6.04 11.03
C ILE A 337 -7.89 -6.78 10.09
N ALA A 338 -7.38 -7.63 9.19
CA ALA A 338 -8.18 -8.32 8.19
C ALA A 338 -9.34 -9.11 8.84
N LYS A 339 -9.03 -9.92 9.85
CA LYS A 339 -10.02 -10.71 10.58
C LYS A 339 -11.05 -9.86 11.30
N SER A 340 -10.57 -8.83 12.04
CA SER A 340 -11.45 -8.01 12.86
C SER A 340 -12.33 -7.10 12.00
N SER A 341 -11.80 -6.55 10.90
CA SER A 341 -12.59 -5.73 9.96
C SER A 341 -13.67 -6.55 9.27
N THR A 342 -13.36 -7.78 8.84
CA THR A 342 -14.38 -8.67 8.26
C THR A 342 -15.49 -8.97 9.25
N ALA A 343 -15.17 -9.28 10.51
CA ALA A 343 -16.16 -9.56 11.56
C ALA A 343 -16.99 -8.30 11.91
N LEU A 344 -16.36 -7.12 11.95
CA LEU A 344 -17.03 -5.84 12.16
C LEU A 344 -18.05 -5.54 11.06
N MET A 345 -17.61 -5.57 9.80
CA MET A 345 -18.44 -5.25 8.65
C MET A 345 -19.57 -6.30 8.44
N ALA A 346 -19.37 -7.54 8.92
CA ALA A 346 -20.42 -8.56 8.95
C ALA A 346 -21.39 -8.42 10.12
N GLY A 347 -21.18 -7.46 11.05
CA GLY A 347 -21.99 -7.28 12.26
C GLY A 347 -21.79 -8.35 13.33
N GLU A 348 -20.70 -9.11 13.25
CA GLU A 348 -20.37 -10.19 14.22
C GLU A 348 -19.76 -9.64 15.50
N ILE A 349 -19.08 -8.48 15.44
CA ILE A 349 -18.52 -7.76 16.57
C ILE A 349 -18.92 -6.28 16.53
N THR A 350 -18.87 -5.61 17.68
CA THR A 350 -19.16 -4.17 17.75
C THR A 350 -17.92 -3.33 17.41
N PRO A 351 -18.08 -2.03 17.07
CA PRO A 351 -16.96 -1.11 16.88
C PRO A 351 -15.97 -1.07 18.05
N GLU A 352 -16.46 -1.13 19.30
CA GLU A 352 -15.60 -1.17 20.49
C GLU A 352 -14.80 -2.49 20.56
N GLN A 353 -15.44 -3.62 20.25
CA GLN A 353 -14.74 -4.92 20.22
C GLN A 353 -13.68 -4.97 19.12
N PHE A 354 -13.92 -4.31 17.98
CA PHE A 354 -12.92 -4.14 16.93
C PHE A 354 -11.71 -3.37 17.43
N VAL A 355 -11.92 -2.21 18.05
CA VAL A 355 -10.83 -1.39 18.62
C VAL A 355 -10.08 -2.15 19.72
N GLU A 356 -10.78 -2.90 20.60
CA GLU A 356 -10.17 -3.74 21.62
C GLU A 356 -9.27 -4.82 21.02
N ALA A 357 -9.72 -5.48 19.93
CA ALA A 357 -8.93 -6.51 19.24
C ALA A 357 -7.64 -5.94 18.64
N LEU A 358 -7.74 -4.77 17.99
CA LEU A 358 -6.57 -4.07 17.45
C LEU A 358 -5.62 -3.63 18.57
N GLN A 359 -6.14 -3.03 19.64
CA GLN A 359 -5.33 -2.56 20.78
C GLN A 359 -4.61 -3.71 21.49
N ALA A 360 -5.22 -4.89 21.55
CA ALA A 360 -4.64 -6.08 22.18
C ALA A 360 -3.39 -6.61 21.43
N ASP A 361 -3.31 -6.41 20.12
CA ASP A 361 -2.12 -6.72 19.31
C ASP A 361 -1.09 -5.58 19.42
N TYR A 362 -1.53 -4.34 19.17
CA TYR A 362 -0.69 -3.16 19.05
C TYR A 362 0.03 -2.76 20.34
N GLY A 363 -0.71 -2.69 21.47
CA GLY A 363 -0.21 -2.13 22.71
C GLY A 363 0.98 -2.88 23.29
N PRO A 364 0.92 -4.23 23.49
CA PRO A 364 2.03 -5.01 24.00
C PRO A 364 3.30 -4.94 23.15
N PHE A 365 3.16 -5.01 21.83
CA PHE A 365 4.30 -4.94 20.91
C PHE A 365 4.98 -3.55 20.96
N THR A 366 4.19 -2.48 20.98
CA THR A 366 4.71 -1.12 21.08
C THR A 366 5.40 -0.86 22.41
N ALA A 367 4.83 -1.36 23.52
CA ALA A 367 5.44 -1.26 24.84
C ALA A 367 6.79 -2.02 24.92
N GLU A 368 6.88 -3.23 24.36
CA GLU A 368 8.13 -3.98 24.28
C GLU A 368 9.23 -3.24 23.51
N ARG A 369 8.87 -2.65 22.34
CA ARG A 369 9.81 -1.86 21.54
C ARG A 369 10.34 -0.66 22.30
N LYS A 370 9.47 0.12 22.96
CA LYS A 370 9.87 1.28 23.77
C LYS A 370 10.78 0.89 24.94
N ALA A 371 10.54 -0.26 25.58
CA ALA A 371 11.40 -0.74 26.65
C ALA A 371 12.79 -1.22 26.16
N SER A 372 12.93 -1.49 24.86
CA SER A 372 14.17 -1.99 24.23
C SER A 372 15.00 -0.88 23.56
N SER A 373 14.43 0.32 23.37
CA SER A 373 15.06 1.51 22.82
C SER A 373 15.72 2.35 23.89
#